data_42077d678d2782790c89495343c2efc7
#
_entry.id   42077d678d2782790c89495343c2efc7
#
_cell.length_a   1.000
_cell.length_b   1.000
_cell.length_c   1.000
_cell.angle_alpha   90.00
_cell.angle_beta   90.00
_cell.angle_gamma   90.00
#
_symmetry.space_group_name_H-M   'P 1'
#
loop_
_entity.id
_entity.type
_entity.pdbx_description
1 polymer ?
#
loop_
_entity_poly.entity_id
_entity_poly.type
_entity_poly.pdbx_seq_one_letter_code
_entity_poly.pdbx_strand_id
1 'polypeptide(L)'
;MGFWMALALVMGSMIGSGVFLLPASLAPLGWNSVIGWLITVAGALCVASVFGALSKALPKAGGPYAYTRAAFGDGAGFAIAWAYWISMWVGNAAIATAAVSYLSQLFPVVGTHGISSAITISIVWAFTLINIRG
;
A
#
# COMPACT_ATOMS: atom_id res chain seq x y z
N MET A 1 15.60 -2.07 -15.19
CA MET A 1 14.97 -3.04 -14.29
C MET A 1 14.42 -4.19 -15.12
N GLY A 2 14.70 -5.46 -14.72
CA GLY A 2 14.12 -6.62 -15.39
C GLY A 2 12.66 -6.85 -14.97
N PHE A 3 11.90 -7.61 -15.78
CA PHE A 3 10.50 -7.95 -15.52
C PHE A 3 10.25 -8.51 -14.11
N TRP A 4 11.06 -9.44 -13.66
CA TRP A 4 10.93 -10.07 -12.34
C TRP A 4 11.14 -9.10 -11.18
N MET A 5 12.05 -8.16 -11.33
CA MET A 5 12.29 -7.12 -10.32
C MET A 5 11.13 -6.14 -10.24
N ALA A 6 10.58 -5.72 -11.38
CA ALA A 6 9.40 -4.87 -11.42
C ALA A 6 8.18 -5.59 -10.82
N LEU A 7 7.97 -6.86 -11.13
CA LEU A 7 6.89 -7.68 -10.58
C LEU A 7 7.02 -7.81 -9.06
N ALA A 8 8.22 -8.11 -8.55
CA ALA A 8 8.46 -8.23 -7.10
C ALA A 8 8.20 -6.91 -6.36
N LEU A 9 8.60 -5.77 -6.93
CA LEU A 9 8.33 -4.45 -6.35
C LEU A 9 6.83 -4.14 -6.29
N VAL A 10 6.09 -4.42 -7.38
CA VAL A 10 4.64 -4.20 -7.43
C VAL A 10 3.93 -5.12 -6.43
N MET A 11 4.24 -6.41 -6.43
CA MET A 11 3.64 -7.36 -5.48
C MET A 11 3.98 -6.97 -4.03
N GLY A 12 5.23 -6.61 -3.74
CA GLY A 12 5.65 -6.19 -2.41
C GLY A 12 4.91 -4.93 -1.93
N SER A 13 4.67 -3.97 -2.81
CA SER A 13 3.91 -2.77 -2.47
C SER A 13 2.41 -3.02 -2.27
N MET A 14 1.85 -4.08 -2.87
CA MET A 14 0.44 -4.46 -2.71
C MET A 14 0.21 -5.33 -1.46
N ILE A 15 1.21 -6.08 -1.00
CA ILE A 15 1.16 -6.92 0.20
C ILE A 15 1.36 -6.05 1.45
N GLY A 16 0.51 -5.12 1.73
CA GLY A 16 0.59 -4.29 2.94
C GLY A 16 0.21 -5.06 4.22
N SER A 17 -0.07 -4.32 5.28
CA SER A 17 -0.56 -4.87 6.56
C SER A 17 -1.87 -5.67 6.42
N GLY A 18 -2.59 -5.49 5.32
CA GLY A 18 -3.86 -6.17 5.05
C GLY A 18 -3.77 -7.69 5.04
N VAL A 19 -2.69 -8.26 4.52
CA VAL A 19 -2.51 -9.73 4.49
C VAL A 19 -2.60 -10.35 5.88
N PHE A 20 -2.11 -9.67 6.89
CA PHE A 20 -2.11 -10.15 8.26
C PHE A 20 -3.40 -9.80 9.02
N LEU A 21 -3.94 -8.60 8.81
CA LEU A 21 -5.10 -8.08 9.56
C LEU A 21 -6.44 -8.55 9.00
N LEU A 22 -6.56 -8.67 7.67
CA LEU A 22 -7.82 -9.00 7.01
C LEU A 22 -8.39 -10.37 7.41
N PRO A 23 -7.62 -11.47 7.51
CA PRO A 23 -8.18 -12.76 7.90
C PRO A 23 -8.89 -12.71 9.24
N ALA A 24 -8.27 -12.09 10.25
CA ALA A 24 -8.85 -11.95 11.58
C ALA A 24 -10.11 -11.06 11.60
N SER A 25 -10.09 -9.97 10.81
CA SER A 25 -11.21 -9.03 10.72
C SER A 25 -12.39 -9.58 9.93
N LEU A 26 -12.13 -10.44 8.95
CA LEU A 26 -13.16 -11.02 8.07
C LEU A 26 -13.71 -12.36 8.58
N ALA A 27 -13.02 -13.03 9.49
CA ALA A 27 -13.45 -14.31 10.05
C ALA A 27 -14.90 -14.28 10.60
N PRO A 28 -15.37 -13.23 11.29
CA PRO A 28 -16.76 -13.16 11.78
C PRO A 28 -17.81 -13.11 10.67
N LEU A 29 -17.42 -12.69 9.45
CA LEU A 29 -18.35 -12.57 8.31
C LEU A 29 -18.57 -13.89 7.56
N GLY A 30 -17.81 -14.94 7.89
CA GLY A 30 -17.95 -16.27 7.29
C GLY A 30 -17.90 -16.25 5.75
N TRP A 31 -18.85 -16.93 5.10
CA TRP A 31 -18.91 -17.02 3.64
C TRP A 31 -19.12 -15.69 2.91
N ASN A 32 -19.71 -14.69 3.56
CA ASN A 32 -19.89 -13.37 2.97
C ASN A 32 -18.54 -12.69 2.67
N SER A 33 -17.51 -13.00 3.45
CA SER A 33 -16.15 -12.49 3.19
C SER A 33 -15.58 -13.03 1.88
N VAL A 34 -15.83 -14.30 1.56
CA VAL A 34 -15.38 -14.93 0.31
C VAL A 34 -16.04 -14.27 -0.90
N ILE A 35 -17.35 -14.03 -0.82
CA ILE A 35 -18.08 -13.32 -1.88
C ILE A 35 -17.55 -11.91 -2.07
N GLY A 36 -17.33 -11.17 -0.97
CA GLY A 36 -16.72 -9.84 -1.01
C GLY A 36 -15.34 -9.85 -1.65
N TRP A 37 -14.53 -10.86 -1.35
CA TRP A 37 -13.20 -11.01 -1.98
C TRP A 37 -13.28 -11.24 -3.49
N LEU A 38 -14.19 -12.10 -3.94
CA LEU A 38 -14.37 -12.37 -5.38
C LEU A 38 -14.78 -11.10 -6.13
N ILE A 39 -15.70 -10.32 -5.57
CA ILE A 39 -16.11 -9.03 -6.15
C ILE A 39 -14.93 -8.05 -6.19
N THR A 40 -14.17 -7.96 -5.11
CA THR A 40 -13.00 -7.07 -5.03
C THR A 40 -11.92 -7.48 -6.04
N VAL A 41 -11.65 -8.78 -6.17
CA VAL A 41 -10.68 -9.30 -7.16
C VAL A 41 -11.14 -8.98 -8.59
N ALA A 42 -12.42 -9.19 -8.89
CA ALA A 42 -12.96 -8.85 -10.20
C ALA A 42 -12.81 -7.34 -10.50
N GLY A 43 -13.14 -6.48 -9.54
CA GLY A 43 -12.93 -5.03 -9.65
C GLY A 43 -11.46 -4.65 -9.85
N ALA A 44 -10.56 -5.26 -9.09
CA ALA A 44 -9.12 -5.03 -9.22
C ALA A 44 -8.59 -5.46 -10.60
N LEU A 45 -9.07 -6.58 -11.15
CA LEU A 45 -8.70 -7.03 -12.50
C LEU A 45 -9.20 -6.06 -13.58
N CYS A 46 -10.40 -5.51 -13.44
CA CYS A 46 -10.90 -4.47 -14.33
C CYS A 46 -10.00 -3.22 -14.30
N VAL A 47 -9.64 -2.74 -13.13
CA VAL A 47 -8.73 -1.59 -12.98
C VAL A 47 -7.35 -1.91 -13.57
N ALA A 48 -6.81 -3.09 -13.30
CA ALA A 48 -5.52 -3.52 -13.86
C ALA A 48 -5.55 -3.58 -15.40
N SER A 49 -6.63 -4.05 -16.00
CA SER A 49 -6.78 -4.09 -17.47
C SER A 49 -6.80 -2.70 -18.08
N VAL A 50 -7.48 -1.73 -17.44
CA VAL A 50 -7.51 -0.33 -17.88
C VAL A 50 -6.12 0.28 -17.80
N PHE A 51 -5.41 0.12 -16.68
CA PHE A 51 -4.03 0.62 -16.56
C PHE A 51 -3.07 -0.07 -17.53
N GLY A 52 -3.27 -1.36 -17.80
CA GLY A 52 -2.52 -2.09 -18.83
C GLY A 52 -2.73 -1.53 -20.24
N ALA A 53 -3.95 -1.15 -20.57
CA ALA A 53 -4.25 -0.49 -21.86
C ALA A 53 -3.66 0.92 -21.91
N LEU A 54 -3.80 1.71 -20.85
CA LEU A 54 -3.25 3.07 -20.76
C LEU A 54 -1.72 3.08 -20.84
N SER A 55 -1.04 2.12 -20.22
CA SER A 55 0.42 2.04 -20.27
C SER A 55 0.96 1.73 -21.67
N LYS A 56 0.19 1.02 -22.50
CA LYS A 56 0.51 0.78 -23.90
C LYS A 56 0.23 2.00 -24.78
N ALA A 57 -0.89 2.71 -24.51
CA ALA A 57 -1.28 3.89 -25.29
C ALA A 57 -0.42 5.12 -24.96
N LEU A 58 -0.01 5.27 -23.71
CA LEU A 58 0.77 6.40 -23.20
C LEU A 58 2.00 5.88 -22.42
N PRO A 59 3.08 5.44 -23.07
CA PRO A 59 4.26 4.90 -22.41
C PRO A 59 5.12 6.02 -21.79
N LYS A 60 4.55 6.76 -20.86
CA LYS A 60 5.22 7.83 -20.10
C LYS A 60 5.45 7.42 -18.66
N ALA A 61 6.59 7.80 -18.10
CA ALA A 61 6.84 7.66 -16.67
C ALA A 61 5.85 8.53 -15.87
N GLY A 62 5.39 8.01 -14.72
CA GLY A 62 4.44 8.71 -13.84
C GLY A 62 3.12 7.98 -13.61
N GLY A 63 2.83 6.92 -14.36
CA GLY A 63 1.65 6.07 -14.16
C GLY A 63 0.33 6.87 -14.05
N PRO A 64 -0.46 6.68 -12.98
CA PRO A 64 -1.75 7.36 -12.80
C PRO A 64 -1.70 8.88 -12.95
N TYR A 65 -0.63 9.50 -12.46
CA TYR A 65 -0.40 10.95 -12.63
C TYR A 65 -0.33 11.34 -14.11
N ALA A 66 0.49 10.63 -14.90
CA ALA A 66 0.70 10.96 -16.30
C ALA A 66 -0.60 10.79 -17.12
N TYR A 67 -1.38 9.74 -16.84
CA TYR A 67 -2.64 9.47 -17.51
C TYR A 67 -3.71 10.50 -17.16
N THR A 68 -3.85 10.84 -15.87
CA THR A 68 -4.82 11.83 -15.41
C THR A 68 -4.48 13.22 -15.94
N ARG A 69 -3.20 13.58 -15.93
CA ARG A 69 -2.76 14.86 -16.49
C ARG A 69 -3.04 14.97 -17.99
N ALA A 70 -2.82 13.90 -18.74
CA ALA A 70 -3.08 13.88 -20.18
C ALA A 70 -4.58 13.97 -20.51
N ALA A 71 -5.45 13.38 -19.68
CA ALA A 71 -6.89 13.34 -19.92
C ALA A 71 -7.63 14.57 -19.37
N PHE A 72 -7.25 15.07 -18.20
CA PHE A 72 -8.00 16.08 -17.43
C PHE A 72 -7.21 17.35 -17.13
N GLY A 73 -5.97 17.44 -17.59
CA GLY A 73 -5.12 18.62 -17.39
C GLY A 73 -4.32 18.63 -16.09
N ASP A 74 -3.56 19.75 -15.89
CA ASP A 74 -2.57 19.87 -14.84
C ASP A 74 -3.15 19.85 -13.43
N GLY A 75 -4.32 20.43 -13.20
CA GLY A 75 -4.97 20.45 -11.90
C GLY A 75 -5.35 19.07 -11.39
N ALA A 76 -5.95 18.23 -12.26
CA ALA A 76 -6.29 16.86 -11.93
C ALA A 76 -5.04 15.99 -11.72
N GLY A 77 -4.01 16.18 -12.56
CA GLY A 77 -2.72 15.55 -12.40
C GLY A 77 -2.09 15.88 -11.04
N PHE A 78 -2.07 17.15 -10.65
CA PHE A 78 -1.57 17.57 -9.35
C PHE A 78 -2.32 16.91 -8.19
N ALA A 79 -3.65 16.88 -8.24
CA ALA A 79 -4.47 16.27 -7.19
C ALA A 79 -4.14 14.77 -7.00
N ILE A 80 -3.97 14.02 -8.09
CA ILE A 80 -3.57 12.61 -8.06
C ILE A 80 -2.15 12.44 -7.49
N ALA A 81 -1.21 13.27 -7.93
CA ALA A 81 0.16 13.21 -7.42
C ALA A 81 0.21 13.47 -5.91
N TRP A 82 -0.56 14.46 -5.44
CA TRP A 82 -0.65 14.81 -4.03
C TRP A 82 -1.32 13.72 -3.19
N ALA A 83 -2.43 13.16 -3.67
CA ALA A 83 -3.10 12.04 -3.02
C ALA A 83 -2.19 10.81 -2.93
N TYR A 84 -1.44 10.50 -4.00
CA TYR A 84 -0.47 9.43 -4.01
C TYR A 84 0.67 9.66 -3.00
N TRP A 85 1.20 10.87 -2.94
CA TRP A 85 2.22 11.25 -1.96
C TRP A 85 1.74 11.04 -0.51
N ILE A 86 0.52 11.51 -0.18
CA ILE A 86 -0.09 11.28 1.14
C ILE A 86 -0.23 9.79 1.41
N SER A 87 -0.76 9.02 0.45
CA SER A 87 -1.00 7.58 0.64
C SER A 87 0.26 6.79 0.94
N MET A 88 1.40 7.20 0.39
CA MET A 88 2.68 6.54 0.61
C MET A 88 3.15 6.62 2.06
N TRP A 89 3.16 7.80 2.66
CA TRP A 89 3.65 7.92 4.04
C TRP A 89 2.60 7.51 5.09
N VAL A 90 1.31 7.72 4.83
CA VAL A 90 0.25 7.16 5.68
C VAL A 90 0.27 5.64 5.64
N GLY A 91 0.47 5.03 4.47
CA GLY A 91 0.60 3.59 4.31
C GLY A 91 1.80 3.01 5.09
N ASN A 92 2.95 3.66 5.02
CA ASN A 92 4.14 3.25 5.78
C ASN A 92 3.91 3.33 7.29
N ALA A 93 3.25 4.38 7.77
CA ALA A 93 2.89 4.51 9.17
C ALA A 93 1.91 3.40 9.61
N ALA A 94 0.93 3.06 8.79
CA ALA A 94 -0.03 1.98 9.05
C ALA A 94 0.66 0.61 9.14
N ILE A 95 1.60 0.32 8.24
CA ILE A 95 2.38 -0.94 8.27
C ILE A 95 3.23 -1.01 9.53
N ALA A 96 3.91 0.06 9.91
CA ALA A 96 4.72 0.11 11.14
C ALA A 96 3.86 -0.08 12.39
N THR A 97 2.69 0.54 12.45
CA THR A 97 1.73 0.37 13.54
C THR A 97 1.22 -1.07 13.63
N ALA A 98 0.91 -1.69 12.50
CA ALA A 98 0.50 -3.09 12.46
C ALA A 98 1.62 -4.01 12.99
N ALA A 99 2.87 -3.80 12.57
CA ALA A 99 4.01 -4.57 13.05
C ALA A 99 4.16 -4.48 14.57
N VAL A 100 4.02 -3.28 15.14
CA VAL A 100 4.07 -3.07 16.60
C VAL A 100 2.89 -3.75 17.32
N SER A 101 1.70 -3.75 16.70
CA SER A 101 0.53 -4.47 17.24
C SER A 101 0.78 -5.98 17.34
N TYR A 102 1.46 -6.59 16.37
CA TYR A 102 1.85 -7.99 16.46
C TYR A 102 2.92 -8.24 17.53
N LEU A 103 3.93 -7.36 17.60
CA LEU A 103 4.96 -7.46 18.64
C LEU A 103 4.36 -7.36 20.05
N SER A 104 3.32 -6.57 20.23
CA SER A 104 2.65 -6.44 21.52
C SER A 104 1.94 -7.72 22.00
N GLN A 105 1.56 -8.62 21.08
CA GLN A 105 1.03 -9.93 21.42
C GLN A 105 2.11 -10.87 22.00
N LEU A 106 3.36 -10.70 21.57
CA LEU A 106 4.50 -11.46 22.04
C LEU A 106 5.12 -10.83 23.30
N PHE A 107 5.16 -9.51 23.31
CA PHE A 107 5.75 -8.72 24.38
C PHE A 107 4.76 -7.64 24.88
N PRO A 108 3.95 -7.92 25.91
CA PRO A 108 2.90 -7.01 26.38
C PRO A 108 3.38 -5.60 26.74
N VAL A 109 4.65 -5.46 27.14
CA VAL A 109 5.27 -4.16 27.43
C VAL A 109 5.27 -3.23 26.21
N VAL A 110 5.40 -3.78 25.00
CA VAL A 110 5.37 -3.03 23.74
C VAL A 110 4.01 -2.43 23.46
N GLY A 111 2.94 -3.01 24.00
CA GLY A 111 1.55 -2.54 23.83
C GLY A 111 1.18 -1.31 24.65
N THR A 112 2.04 -0.83 25.56
CA THR A 112 1.77 0.40 26.31
C THR A 112 1.83 1.62 25.38
N HIS A 113 0.88 2.56 25.54
CA HIS A 113 0.68 3.68 24.59
C HIS A 113 1.96 4.46 24.24
N GLY A 114 2.78 4.79 25.21
CA GLY A 114 4.02 5.55 24.97
C GLY A 114 5.10 4.74 24.25
N ILE A 115 5.28 3.49 24.62
CA ILE A 115 6.31 2.58 24.07
C ILE A 115 5.95 2.17 22.65
N SER A 116 4.69 1.83 22.39
CA SER A 116 4.22 1.44 21.06
C SER A 116 4.43 2.55 20.03
N SER A 117 4.12 3.80 20.37
CA SER A 117 4.35 4.96 19.50
C SER A 117 5.83 5.20 19.23
N ALA A 118 6.67 5.10 20.28
CA ALA A 118 8.12 5.28 20.14
C ALA A 118 8.74 4.20 19.24
N ILE A 119 8.33 2.94 19.37
CA ILE A 119 8.80 1.85 18.52
C ILE A 119 8.32 2.03 17.08
N THR A 120 7.06 2.41 16.86
CA THR A 120 6.51 2.71 15.52
C THR A 120 7.34 3.79 14.83
N ILE A 121 7.59 4.91 15.50
CA ILE A 121 8.41 6.01 14.98
C ILE A 121 9.83 5.52 14.68
N SER A 122 10.44 4.76 15.60
CA SER A 122 11.80 4.23 15.43
C SER A 122 11.92 3.31 14.22
N ILE A 123 10.93 2.45 13.97
CA ILE A 123 10.88 1.57 12.81
C ILE A 123 10.82 2.41 11.52
N VAL A 124 9.92 3.38 11.44
CA VAL A 124 9.79 4.25 10.26
C VAL A 124 11.11 5.00 10.00
N TRP A 125 11.72 5.57 11.04
CA TRP A 125 13.00 6.25 10.94
C TRP A 125 14.13 5.33 10.49
N ALA A 126 14.23 4.13 11.06
CA ALA A 126 15.26 3.16 10.69
C ALA A 126 15.17 2.78 9.21
N PHE A 127 13.98 2.44 8.70
CA PHE A 127 13.78 2.14 7.28
C PHE A 127 14.07 3.33 6.38
N THR A 128 13.69 4.54 6.78
CA THR A 128 13.99 5.76 6.04
C THR A 128 15.51 5.99 5.95
N LEU A 129 16.24 5.83 7.04
CA LEU A 129 17.70 5.99 7.07
C LEU A 129 18.41 4.93 6.22
N ILE A 130 17.95 3.67 6.26
CA ILE A 130 18.49 2.60 5.40
C ILE A 130 18.27 2.95 3.93
N ASN A 131 17.08 3.43 3.57
CA ASN A 131 16.76 3.78 2.19
C ASN A 131 17.54 5.00 1.64
N ILE A 132 17.91 5.94 2.53
CA ILE A 132 18.74 7.10 2.13
C ILE A 132 20.20 6.69 1.87
N ARG A 133 20.66 5.62 2.54
CA ARG A 133 22.05 5.15 2.43
C ARG A 133 22.27 4.10 1.33
N GLY A 134 21.22 3.48 0.81
CA GLY A 134 21.27 2.46 -0.25
C GLY A 134 20.93 3.02 -1.59
#